data_b50d7918afdee02cfeac54c715dce469
#
_entry.id   b50d7918afdee02cfeac54c715dce469
#
_cell.length_a   1.000
_cell.length_b   1.000
_cell.length_c   1.000
_cell.angle_alpha   90.00
_cell.angle_beta   90.00
_cell.angle_gamma   90.00
#
_symmetry.space_group_name_H-M   'P 1'
#
loop_
_entity.id
_entity.type
_entity.pdbx_description
1 polymer ?
#
loop_
_entity_poly.entity_id
_entity_poly.type
_entity_poly.pdbx_seq_one_letter_code
_entity_poly.pdbx_strand_id
1 'polypeptide(L)'
;SIYYYFGIFSDQPADESNPKVPNGVYTFDNTYSFQPGVFDDSFSAYYISNDTECNWQLFIDGRVVVSDNHIDAMVTLADGTVHHITYDGDLTLKYPKTTSLGGDYSFTMTDAYIEAWNYGDYYAAGGNNWLVYVFPDYEVGTGEGFWLDIIAHDYNEESIAGEYICKDAFETGVFFPGF
;
A
#
# COMPACT_ATOMS: atom_id res chain seq x y z
N SER A 1 -16.00 -8.45 13.61
CA SER A 1 -15.01 -7.41 13.96
C SER A 1 -15.19 -6.20 13.07
N ILE A 2 -14.86 -5.02 13.59
CA ILE A 2 -14.90 -3.74 12.88
C ILE A 2 -13.49 -3.19 12.85
N TYR A 3 -13.04 -2.74 11.71
CA TYR A 3 -11.71 -2.17 11.50
C TYR A 3 -11.82 -0.85 10.74
N TYR A 4 -10.92 0.07 11.07
CA TYR A 4 -10.66 1.28 10.30
C TYR A 4 -9.20 1.29 9.90
N TYR A 5 -8.95 1.51 8.63
CA TYR A 5 -7.61 1.64 8.06
C TYR A 5 -7.44 3.07 7.59
N PHE A 6 -6.28 3.66 7.88
CA PHE A 6 -5.91 4.99 7.44
C PHE A 6 -4.50 4.96 6.86
N GLY A 7 -4.39 5.03 5.55
CA GLY A 7 -3.13 5.23 4.84
C GLY A 7 -2.76 6.70 4.82
N ILE A 8 -2.04 7.15 5.84
CA ILE A 8 -1.65 8.56 6.00
C ILE A 8 -0.29 8.83 5.37
N PHE A 9 -0.16 10.00 4.73
CA PHE A 9 1.10 10.48 4.16
C PHE A 9 1.68 11.60 5.04
N SER A 10 2.93 11.43 5.45
CA SER A 10 3.62 12.34 6.36
C SER A 10 4.95 12.78 5.75
N ASP A 11 5.39 14.00 6.07
CA ASP A 11 6.72 14.50 5.79
C ASP A 11 7.80 14.05 6.80
N GLN A 12 7.36 13.34 7.85
CA GLN A 12 8.28 12.82 8.85
C GLN A 12 8.83 11.47 8.39
N PRO A 13 10.16 11.33 8.30
CA PRO A 13 10.76 10.06 7.92
C PRO A 13 10.46 8.98 8.96
N ALA A 14 10.31 7.76 8.51
CA ALA A 14 10.20 6.61 9.39
C ALA A 14 11.50 6.45 10.21
N ASP A 15 11.37 6.21 11.50
CA ASP A 15 12.48 5.92 12.41
C ASP A 15 12.23 4.57 13.10
N GLU A 16 12.87 3.53 12.60
CA GLU A 16 12.72 2.18 13.13
C GLU A 16 13.21 2.05 14.59
N SER A 17 14.12 2.94 15.02
CA SER A 17 14.63 2.95 16.39
C SER A 17 13.67 3.61 17.39
N ASN A 18 12.75 4.42 16.87
CA ASN A 18 11.73 5.12 17.65
C ASN A 18 10.41 5.17 16.86
N PRO A 19 9.78 4.01 16.67
CA PRO A 19 8.58 3.92 15.87
C PRO A 19 7.41 4.70 16.49
N LYS A 20 6.76 5.51 15.70
CA LYS A 20 5.55 6.24 16.08
C LYS A 20 4.72 6.59 14.85
N VAL A 21 3.42 6.72 15.03
CA VAL A 21 2.58 7.39 14.03
C VAL A 21 2.85 8.88 14.13
N PRO A 22 3.21 9.56 13.03
CA PRO A 22 3.54 10.98 13.08
C PRO A 22 2.36 11.84 13.55
N ASN A 23 2.63 12.75 14.49
CA ASN A 23 1.64 13.74 14.91
C ASN A 23 1.28 14.65 13.74
N GLY A 24 -0.01 14.95 13.60
CA GLY A 24 -0.45 15.82 12.53
C GLY A 24 -1.96 15.80 12.31
N VAL A 25 -2.35 16.58 11.33
CA VAL A 25 -3.71 16.62 10.81
C VAL A 25 -3.65 16.11 9.37
N TYR A 26 -4.43 15.09 9.08
CA TYR A 26 -4.50 14.47 7.78
C TYR A 26 -5.93 14.64 7.24
N THR A 27 -6.07 15.19 6.05
CA THR A 27 -7.36 15.40 5.38
C THR A 27 -7.52 14.44 4.23
N PHE A 28 -8.75 14.05 3.96
CA PHE A 28 -9.06 13.18 2.83
C PHE A 28 -8.69 13.85 1.49
N ASP A 29 -8.01 13.12 0.63
CA ASP A 29 -7.65 13.55 -0.71
C ASP A 29 -7.94 12.44 -1.74
N ASN A 30 -8.90 12.67 -2.62
CA ASN A 30 -9.26 11.76 -3.69
C ASN A 30 -8.55 12.09 -5.03
N THR A 31 -7.59 12.99 -5.00
CA THR A 31 -6.79 13.34 -6.19
C THR A 31 -5.51 12.52 -6.31
N TYR A 32 -5.27 11.65 -5.33
CA TYR A 32 -4.07 10.81 -5.23
C TYR A 32 -2.78 11.64 -5.30
N SER A 33 -2.79 12.77 -4.60
CA SER A 33 -1.63 13.67 -4.57
C SER A 33 -0.44 13.09 -3.81
N PHE A 34 -0.70 12.16 -2.88
CA PHE A 34 0.28 11.53 -1.98
C PHE A 34 1.15 12.57 -1.23
N GLN A 35 0.61 13.76 -1.04
CA GLN A 35 1.32 14.83 -0.36
C GLN A 35 1.24 14.67 1.18
N PRO A 36 2.24 15.17 1.92
CA PRO A 36 2.15 15.18 3.38
C PRO A 36 0.89 15.89 3.88
N GLY A 37 0.29 15.32 4.92
CA GLY A 37 -0.94 15.85 5.54
C GLY A 37 -2.24 15.37 4.91
N VAL A 38 -2.18 14.33 4.08
CA VAL A 38 -3.38 13.71 3.50
C VAL A 38 -3.50 12.23 3.85
N PHE A 39 -4.68 11.68 3.66
CA PHE A 39 -4.97 10.25 3.51
C PHE A 39 -5.94 10.06 2.34
N ASP A 40 -5.93 8.91 1.71
CA ASP A 40 -6.74 8.63 0.52
C ASP A 40 -7.55 7.33 0.64
N ASP A 41 -8.38 7.05 -0.34
CA ASP A 41 -9.22 5.85 -0.40
C ASP A 41 -8.49 4.61 -0.95
N SER A 42 -7.28 4.74 -1.51
CA SER A 42 -6.48 3.61 -1.96
C SER A 42 -6.00 2.74 -0.79
N PHE A 43 -5.68 3.39 0.35
CA PHE A 43 -5.14 2.75 1.54
C PHE A 43 -5.97 3.00 2.79
N SER A 44 -7.21 3.48 2.63
CA SER A 44 -8.08 3.82 3.76
C SER A 44 -9.48 3.30 3.54
N ALA A 45 -10.01 2.59 4.53
CA ALA A 45 -11.34 2.00 4.45
C ALA A 45 -11.92 1.66 5.82
N TYR A 46 -13.22 1.56 5.86
CA TYR A 46 -13.98 0.90 6.90
C TYR A 46 -14.23 -0.55 6.49
N TYR A 47 -14.01 -1.46 7.40
CA TYR A 47 -14.15 -2.88 7.15
C TYR A 47 -14.94 -3.57 8.26
N ILE A 48 -15.99 -4.28 7.88
CA ILE A 48 -16.72 -5.20 8.76
C ILE A 48 -16.45 -6.62 8.34
N SER A 49 -16.01 -7.43 9.29
CA SER A 49 -15.93 -8.88 9.13
C SER A 49 -16.74 -9.57 10.21
N ASN A 50 -17.64 -10.44 9.78
CA ASN A 50 -18.31 -11.43 10.62
C ASN A 50 -18.23 -12.80 9.94
N ASP A 51 -18.82 -13.83 10.54
CA ASP A 51 -18.72 -15.21 10.06
C ASP A 51 -19.37 -15.43 8.67
N THR A 52 -20.12 -14.46 8.17
CA THR A 52 -20.91 -14.59 6.93
C THR A 52 -20.67 -13.46 5.93
N GLU A 53 -20.11 -12.33 6.36
CA GLU A 53 -19.95 -11.14 5.53
C GLU A 53 -18.57 -10.51 5.73
N CYS A 54 -18.04 -10.06 4.61
CA CYS A 54 -16.81 -9.31 4.52
C CYS A 54 -17.10 -8.08 3.65
N ASN A 55 -17.21 -6.91 4.26
CA ASN A 55 -17.64 -5.72 3.55
C ASN A 55 -16.65 -4.58 3.76
N TRP A 56 -16.12 -4.07 2.65
CA TRP A 56 -15.28 -2.88 2.58
C TRP A 56 -16.10 -1.70 2.14
N GLN A 57 -15.94 -0.57 2.83
CA GLN A 57 -16.50 0.70 2.41
C GLN A 57 -15.42 1.76 2.42
N LEU A 58 -15.26 2.42 1.27
CA LEU A 58 -14.29 3.50 1.11
C LEU A 58 -14.81 4.78 1.76
N PHE A 59 -13.88 5.62 2.18
CA PHE A 59 -14.19 6.98 2.62
C PHE A 59 -14.33 7.89 1.39
N ILE A 60 -15.22 8.87 1.49
CA ILE A 60 -15.39 9.90 0.46
C ILE A 60 -15.04 11.29 0.97
N ASP A 61 -14.83 11.44 2.27
CA ASP A 61 -14.38 12.65 2.95
C ASP A 61 -13.91 12.30 4.35
N GLY A 62 -13.10 13.16 4.96
CA GLY A 62 -12.73 13.00 6.35
C GLY A 62 -11.50 13.77 6.79
N ARG A 63 -11.25 13.64 8.09
CA ARG A 63 -10.11 14.23 8.77
C ARG A 63 -9.65 13.30 9.88
N VAL A 64 -8.33 13.09 9.97
CA VAL A 64 -7.67 12.32 11.04
C VAL A 64 -6.70 13.24 11.76
N VAL A 65 -6.76 13.27 13.06
CA VAL A 65 -5.80 13.97 13.92
C VAL A 65 -5.04 12.95 14.73
N VAL A 66 -3.73 13.02 14.68
CA VAL A 66 -2.83 12.22 15.51
C VAL A 66 -2.10 13.16 16.46
N SER A 67 -2.16 12.87 17.74
CA SER A 67 -1.44 13.61 18.78
C SER A 67 -0.90 12.62 19.81
N ASP A 68 0.37 12.32 19.71
CA ASP A 68 1.04 11.26 20.48
C ASP A 68 0.31 9.90 20.31
N ASN A 69 -0.23 9.33 21.36
CA ASN A 69 -0.97 8.07 21.30
C ASN A 69 -2.50 8.27 21.19
N HIS A 70 -2.93 9.48 20.86
CA HIS A 70 -4.34 9.82 20.65
C HIS A 70 -4.65 9.96 19.15
N ILE A 71 -5.72 9.31 18.71
CA ILE A 71 -6.27 9.44 17.36
C ILE A 71 -7.71 9.92 17.48
N ASP A 72 -8.03 10.99 16.77
CA ASP A 72 -9.38 11.52 16.59
C ASP A 72 -9.64 11.61 15.09
N ALA A 73 -10.55 10.77 14.59
CA ALA A 73 -10.87 10.70 13.18
C ALA A 73 -12.38 10.87 12.95
N MET A 74 -12.72 11.69 11.97
CA MET A 74 -14.08 11.83 11.46
C MET A 74 -14.04 11.54 9.97
N VAL A 75 -14.80 10.53 9.54
CA VAL A 75 -14.84 10.07 8.14
C VAL A 75 -16.27 9.95 7.65
N THR A 76 -16.47 10.20 6.37
CA THR A 76 -17.76 10.04 5.68
C THR A 76 -17.68 8.86 4.73
N LEU A 77 -18.62 7.95 4.82
CA LEU A 77 -18.79 6.81 3.93
C LEU A 77 -19.56 7.20 2.67
N ALA A 78 -19.51 6.36 1.64
CA ALA A 78 -20.19 6.59 0.36
C ALA A 78 -21.72 6.74 0.47
N ASP A 79 -22.33 6.17 1.51
CA ASP A 79 -23.77 6.32 1.80
C ASP A 79 -24.11 7.61 2.54
N GLY A 80 -23.12 8.45 2.86
CA GLY A 80 -23.26 9.70 3.60
C GLY A 80 -23.22 9.53 5.13
N THR A 81 -23.03 8.30 5.63
CA THR A 81 -22.89 8.07 7.09
C THR A 81 -21.56 8.66 7.57
N VAL A 82 -21.59 9.37 8.69
CA VAL A 82 -20.39 9.92 9.32
C VAL A 82 -20.02 9.08 10.53
N HIS A 83 -18.77 8.61 10.54
CA HIS A 83 -18.20 7.91 11.68
C HIS A 83 -17.22 8.82 12.43
N HIS A 84 -17.33 8.82 13.75
CA HIS A 84 -16.37 9.47 14.63
C HIS A 84 -15.63 8.39 15.43
N ILE A 85 -14.34 8.32 15.27
CA ILE A 85 -13.46 7.30 15.85
C ILE A 85 -12.47 8.02 16.76
N THR A 86 -12.39 7.59 18.02
CA THR A 86 -11.37 8.05 18.95
C THR A 86 -10.62 6.85 19.51
N TYR A 87 -9.33 7.01 19.67
CA TYR A 87 -8.46 6.04 20.30
C TYR A 87 -7.46 6.73 21.22
N ASP A 88 -7.32 6.22 22.42
CA ASP A 88 -6.31 6.63 23.41
C ASP A 88 -5.58 5.38 23.90
N GLY A 89 -4.29 5.34 23.75
CA GLY A 89 -3.47 4.23 24.23
C GLY A 89 -2.24 3.96 23.40
N ASP A 90 -1.45 3.01 23.85
CA ASP A 90 -0.24 2.61 23.14
C ASP A 90 -0.56 1.91 21.83
N LEU A 91 0.11 2.37 20.77
CA LEU A 91 0.01 1.76 19.44
C LEU A 91 1.03 0.63 19.32
N THR A 92 0.56 -0.54 18.85
CA THR A 92 1.48 -1.61 18.47
C THR A 92 2.00 -1.31 17.08
N LEU A 93 3.23 -0.82 17.00
CA LEU A 93 3.85 -0.43 15.74
C LEU A 93 4.58 -1.61 15.13
N LYS A 94 4.38 -1.77 13.82
CA LYS A 94 5.04 -2.80 13.02
C LYS A 94 5.60 -2.13 11.78
N TYR A 95 6.89 -2.39 11.53
CA TYR A 95 7.47 -2.10 10.23
C TYR A 95 7.37 -3.36 9.37
N PRO A 96 6.84 -3.27 8.15
CA PRO A 96 6.97 -4.35 7.21
C PRO A 96 8.45 -4.70 7.06
N LYS A 97 8.77 -5.97 7.14
CA LYS A 97 10.13 -6.39 6.80
C LYS A 97 10.31 -6.20 5.29
N THR A 98 11.35 -5.50 4.91
CA THR A 98 11.73 -5.38 3.49
C THR A 98 12.16 -6.71 2.90
N THR A 99 12.65 -7.62 3.73
CA THR A 99 12.95 -9.01 3.37
C THR A 99 13.09 -9.87 4.62
N SER A 100 12.78 -11.17 4.52
CA SER A 100 13.12 -12.16 5.54
C SER A 100 14.52 -12.77 5.32
N LEU A 101 15.19 -12.40 4.23
CA LEU A 101 16.48 -12.92 3.85
C LEU A 101 17.60 -12.22 4.63
N GLY A 102 18.54 -13.00 5.15
CA GLY A 102 19.69 -12.49 5.90
C GLY A 102 20.91 -12.15 5.01
N GLY A 103 20.76 -12.17 3.69
CA GLY A 103 21.81 -11.93 2.70
C GLY A 103 21.36 -12.29 1.30
N ASP A 104 22.28 -12.33 0.37
CA ASP A 104 22.01 -12.70 -1.00
C ASP A 104 21.38 -14.09 -1.08
N TYR A 105 20.32 -14.18 -1.85
CA TYR A 105 19.55 -15.40 -2.05
C TYR A 105 19.39 -15.69 -3.53
N SER A 106 19.55 -16.93 -3.93
CA SER A 106 19.35 -17.38 -5.30
C SER A 106 18.57 -18.68 -5.32
N PHE A 107 17.54 -18.74 -6.13
CA PHE A 107 16.77 -19.95 -6.35
C PHE A 107 16.37 -20.06 -7.81
N THR A 108 16.04 -21.28 -8.23
CA THR A 108 15.57 -21.54 -9.59
C THR A 108 14.21 -22.20 -9.52
N MET A 109 13.26 -21.63 -10.21
CA MET A 109 11.93 -22.21 -10.40
C MET A 109 11.88 -22.91 -11.75
N THR A 110 11.37 -24.15 -11.75
CA THR A 110 10.93 -24.85 -12.95
C THR A 110 9.40 -24.88 -12.91
N ASP A 111 8.77 -24.61 -14.03
CA ASP A 111 7.31 -24.60 -14.13
C ASP A 111 6.60 -23.58 -13.20
N ALA A 112 7.23 -22.40 -13.03
CA ALA A 112 6.66 -21.35 -12.22
C ALA A 112 5.31 -20.86 -12.77
N TYR A 113 4.34 -20.62 -11.86
CA TYR A 113 3.16 -19.87 -12.18
C TYR A 113 3.51 -18.38 -12.20
N ILE A 114 3.17 -17.70 -13.30
CA ILE A 114 3.42 -16.27 -13.47
C ILE A 114 2.11 -15.59 -13.81
N GLU A 115 1.80 -14.54 -13.06
CA GLU A 115 0.66 -13.68 -13.27
C GLU A 115 1.12 -12.23 -13.32
N ALA A 116 0.66 -11.47 -14.32
CA ALA A 116 1.01 -10.08 -14.50
C ALA A 116 -0.24 -9.23 -14.74
N TRP A 117 -0.41 -8.20 -13.94
CA TRP A 117 -1.54 -7.28 -14.00
C TRP A 117 -1.07 -5.91 -14.46
N ASN A 118 -1.68 -5.38 -15.53
CA ASN A 118 -1.43 -4.05 -16.04
C ASN A 118 -2.45 -3.06 -15.49
N TYR A 119 -1.99 -2.07 -14.74
CA TYR A 119 -2.82 -1.00 -14.16
C TYR A 119 -2.78 0.32 -14.95
N GLY A 120 -2.19 0.32 -16.17
CA GLY A 120 -1.96 1.56 -16.92
C GLY A 120 -0.93 2.45 -16.24
N ASP A 121 -0.94 3.72 -16.53
CA ASP A 121 -0.04 4.71 -15.88
C ASP A 121 -0.58 5.13 -14.50
N TYR A 122 -0.68 4.14 -13.60
CA TYR A 122 -1.23 4.34 -12.27
C TYR A 122 -0.50 5.41 -11.46
N TYR A 123 0.82 5.50 -11.61
CA TYR A 123 1.66 6.45 -10.89
C TYR A 123 1.89 7.78 -11.62
N ALA A 124 1.25 8.00 -12.76
CA ALA A 124 1.47 9.16 -13.63
C ALA A 124 2.97 9.38 -14.00
N ALA A 125 3.69 8.28 -14.16
CA ALA A 125 5.13 8.25 -14.40
C ALA A 125 5.50 8.23 -15.90
N GLY A 126 4.51 8.08 -16.78
CA GLY A 126 4.71 8.00 -18.23
C GLY A 126 4.96 6.58 -18.75
N GLY A 127 4.74 5.56 -17.92
CA GLY A 127 4.82 4.15 -18.29
C GLY A 127 3.78 3.32 -17.55
N ASN A 128 3.38 2.18 -18.11
CA ASN A 128 2.41 1.31 -17.46
C ASN A 128 2.97 0.69 -16.19
N ASN A 129 2.16 0.69 -15.15
CA ASN A 129 2.43 -0.03 -13.91
C ASN A 129 2.00 -1.49 -14.06
N TRP A 130 2.92 -2.38 -13.74
CA TRP A 130 2.71 -3.82 -13.75
C TRP A 130 2.99 -4.43 -12.39
N LEU A 131 2.04 -5.20 -11.90
CA LEU A 131 2.24 -6.05 -10.74
C LEU A 131 2.45 -7.48 -11.22
N VAL A 132 3.66 -8.01 -11.01
CA VAL A 132 4.08 -9.34 -11.50
C VAL A 132 4.29 -10.27 -10.33
N TYR A 133 3.58 -11.39 -10.35
CA TYR A 133 3.70 -12.46 -9.36
C TYR A 133 4.40 -13.66 -9.98
N VAL A 134 5.33 -14.25 -9.25
CA VAL A 134 6.04 -15.47 -9.65
C VAL A 134 6.06 -16.44 -8.47
N PHE A 135 5.39 -17.58 -8.63
CA PHE A 135 5.24 -18.59 -7.57
C PHE A 135 5.51 -20.00 -8.11
N PRO A 136 5.85 -20.97 -7.24
CA PRO A 136 6.17 -22.33 -7.66
C PRO A 136 4.94 -23.11 -8.16
N ASP A 137 3.74 -22.71 -7.78
CA ASP A 137 2.50 -23.32 -8.23
C ASP A 137 1.37 -22.28 -8.39
N TYR A 138 0.17 -22.74 -8.69
CA TYR A 138 -1.00 -21.89 -8.96
C TYR A 138 -1.49 -21.11 -7.72
N GLU A 139 -1.13 -21.51 -6.51
CA GLU A 139 -1.57 -20.82 -5.29
C GLU A 139 -0.63 -19.69 -4.93
N VAL A 140 -1.04 -18.46 -5.21
CA VAL A 140 -0.32 -17.23 -4.81
C VAL A 140 -0.12 -17.23 -3.29
N GLY A 141 1.14 -17.03 -2.86
CA GLY A 141 1.52 -16.95 -1.46
C GLY A 141 1.90 -18.28 -0.82
N THR A 142 1.98 -19.37 -1.59
CA THR A 142 2.50 -20.65 -1.13
C THR A 142 3.92 -20.89 -1.66
N GLY A 143 4.79 -21.48 -0.83
CA GLY A 143 6.17 -21.75 -1.18
C GLY A 143 7.04 -20.51 -1.36
N GLU A 144 8.18 -20.67 -2.02
CA GLU A 144 9.12 -19.61 -2.34
C GLU A 144 8.65 -18.88 -3.61
N GLY A 145 8.34 -17.61 -3.49
CA GLY A 145 7.91 -16.78 -4.61
C GLY A 145 8.32 -15.33 -4.41
N PHE A 146 8.09 -14.53 -5.42
CA PHE A 146 8.29 -13.09 -5.34
C PHE A 146 7.23 -12.36 -6.17
N TRP A 147 7.09 -11.11 -5.91
CA TRP A 147 6.29 -10.18 -6.70
C TRP A 147 7.07 -8.90 -6.93
N LEU A 148 6.80 -8.27 -8.06
CA LEU A 148 7.45 -7.03 -8.48
C LEU A 148 6.37 -6.03 -8.85
N ASP A 149 6.50 -4.84 -8.31
CA ASP A 149 5.73 -3.66 -8.72
C ASP A 149 6.62 -2.82 -9.65
N ILE A 150 6.32 -2.84 -10.94
CA ILE A 150 7.18 -2.34 -12.01
C ILE A 150 6.52 -1.15 -12.69
N ILE A 151 7.27 -0.08 -12.94
CA ILE A 151 6.88 0.97 -13.87
C ILE A 151 7.64 0.75 -15.18
N ALA A 152 6.92 0.33 -16.23
CA ALA A 152 7.49 0.01 -17.53
C ALA A 152 8.10 1.24 -18.23
N HIS A 153 8.96 0.98 -19.21
CA HIS A 153 9.64 2.06 -19.95
C HIS A 153 8.70 2.88 -20.85
N ASP A 154 7.60 2.29 -21.26
CA ASP A 154 6.59 2.94 -22.13
C ASP A 154 5.19 2.38 -21.86
N TYR A 155 4.23 2.83 -22.67
CA TYR A 155 2.85 2.36 -22.65
C TYR A 155 2.60 1.11 -23.50
N ASN A 156 3.61 0.32 -23.80
CA ASN A 156 3.43 -0.94 -24.52
C ASN A 156 2.73 -1.96 -23.61
N GLU A 157 1.44 -2.12 -23.77
CA GLU A 157 0.60 -3.03 -22.98
C GLU A 157 0.92 -4.52 -23.21
N GLU A 158 1.65 -4.84 -24.29
CA GLU A 158 1.94 -6.23 -24.67
C GLU A 158 3.25 -6.76 -24.09
N SER A 159 4.11 -5.90 -23.56
CA SER A 159 5.43 -6.31 -23.10
C SER A 159 5.94 -5.51 -21.90
N ILE A 160 6.45 -6.25 -20.93
CA ILE A 160 7.25 -5.72 -19.81
C ILE A 160 8.74 -6.06 -19.98
N ALA A 161 9.15 -6.42 -21.18
CA ALA A 161 10.55 -6.76 -21.44
C ALA A 161 11.45 -5.53 -21.28
N GLY A 162 12.51 -5.65 -20.49
CA GLY A 162 13.43 -4.55 -20.22
C GLY A 162 14.33 -4.83 -19.03
N GLU A 163 15.22 -3.89 -18.77
CA GLU A 163 16.03 -3.87 -17.55
C GLU A 163 15.40 -2.85 -16.60
N TYR A 164 15.22 -3.23 -15.33
CA TYR A 164 14.62 -2.42 -14.31
C TYR A 164 15.54 -2.31 -13.12
N ILE A 165 15.63 -1.13 -12.53
CA ILE A 165 16.42 -0.91 -11.32
C ILE A 165 15.52 -0.78 -10.11
N CYS A 166 15.94 -1.33 -8.97
CA CYS A 166 15.25 -1.15 -7.71
C CYS A 166 15.40 0.30 -7.24
N LYS A 167 14.30 1.01 -7.16
CA LYS A 167 14.30 2.42 -6.76
C LYS A 167 12.94 2.83 -6.20
N ASP A 168 12.96 3.56 -5.10
CA ASP A 168 11.77 4.19 -4.53
C ASP A 168 11.52 5.53 -5.23
N ALA A 169 10.98 5.47 -6.46
CA ALA A 169 10.67 6.64 -7.27
C ALA A 169 9.60 6.32 -8.32
N PHE A 170 8.70 7.25 -8.58
CA PHE A 170 7.68 7.16 -9.63
C PHE A 170 8.28 7.62 -10.97
N GLU A 171 9.09 6.76 -11.57
CA GLU A 171 9.71 6.98 -12.88
C GLU A 171 9.72 5.69 -13.69
N THR A 172 9.84 5.80 -15.01
CA THR A 172 9.90 4.63 -15.89
C THR A 172 11.19 3.84 -15.73
N GLY A 173 11.15 2.52 -15.94
CA GLY A 173 12.32 1.65 -15.89
C GLY A 173 12.73 1.24 -14.47
N VAL A 174 11.82 1.32 -13.51
CA VAL A 174 12.07 0.94 -12.12
C VAL A 174 11.15 -0.19 -11.65
N PHE A 175 11.55 -0.86 -10.59
CA PHE A 175 10.65 -1.61 -9.72
C PHE A 175 10.84 -1.13 -8.28
N PHE A 176 9.76 -1.14 -7.51
CA PHE A 176 9.81 -0.67 -6.14
C PHE A 176 10.55 -1.65 -5.21
N PRO A 177 11.30 -1.14 -4.21
CA PRO A 177 11.83 -2.00 -3.16
C PRO A 177 10.68 -2.71 -2.44
N GLY A 178 10.89 -3.99 -2.10
CA GLY A 178 9.92 -4.76 -1.33
C GLY A 178 9.73 -4.18 0.08
N PHE A 179 8.54 -4.39 0.65
CA PHE A 179 8.19 -4.03 2.02
C PHE A 179 7.87 -5.24 2.88
#